data_867986c8a311c27798a0fdabe5908b27
#
_entry.id   867986c8a311c27798a0fdabe5908b27
#
_cell.length_a   1.000
_cell.length_b   1.000
_cell.length_c   1.000
_cell.angle_alpha   90.00
_cell.angle_beta   90.00
_cell.angle_gamma   90.00
#
_symmetry.space_group_name_H-M   'P 1'
#
loop_
_entity.id
_entity.type
_entity.pdbx_description
1 polymer ?
#
loop_
_entity_poly.entity_id
_entity_poly.type
_entity_poly.pdbx_seq_one_letter_code
_entity_poly.pdbx_strand_id
1 'polypeptide(L)'
;MKKRTRRPSNPIWIAFLVLAIVAMIYFNQVVVPDMPTFFSPSATPTRSQESLVNEAQSYFTQGKLSQSISSYEQAVRADPRNPAIFIELARTQIFAGLYQEAVTNAENALLLNPTNSMAYAIKASALDYLGNYADAELAVNKAIELDPNNASAYAYYTEILLDQGNYEDIQTAIDISQKAQALDPNALETHRARGYVLFNTGNYPEAIQEYQAAIAINDKLWDLHYSLGAVYKMQGEADLAVQEMLTGVALNPTNPDILTEISRTYASEGQYGKAIQYAEQALSLDPSSPRLHGNLGVMLYQNDNYSKAVDQLKLVVNGGTTSDGVIVEGMPLAPGRIADDYYSIYALSLTQLDRCADAIPIMQVILTNIATDQVAYYNATQGMDYCRTSSGTPSAGVTPTP
;
A
#
# COMPACT_ATOMS: atom_id res chain seq x y z
N MET A 1 36.11 28.04 78.72
CA MET A 1 36.04 28.46 77.32
C MET A 1 37.46 28.81 76.80
N LYS A 2 38.06 27.95 76.00
CA LYS A 2 39.41 28.23 75.41
C LYS A 2 39.25 29.13 74.19
N LYS A 3 39.82 30.36 74.25
CA LYS A 3 39.91 31.27 73.11
C LYS A 3 40.80 30.63 71.97
N ARG A 4 40.17 30.35 70.83
CA ARG A 4 40.91 29.96 69.60
C ARG A 4 41.69 31.17 69.12
N THR A 5 43.00 31.16 69.22
CA THR A 5 43.89 32.15 68.60
C THR A 5 43.88 31.93 67.09
N ARG A 6 43.42 32.93 66.32
CA ARG A 6 43.56 32.94 64.86
C ARG A 6 45.07 33.01 64.51
N ARG A 7 45.55 32.00 63.77
CA ARG A 7 46.88 32.07 63.18
C ARG A 7 46.93 33.26 62.20
N PRO A 8 47.97 34.09 62.23
CA PRO A 8 48.11 35.19 61.25
C PRO A 8 48.27 34.57 59.86
N SER A 9 47.48 35.08 58.91
CA SER A 9 47.58 34.70 57.50
C SER A 9 48.94 35.20 56.98
N ASN A 10 49.70 34.28 56.40
CA ASN A 10 51.01 34.63 55.80
C ASN A 10 50.77 35.51 54.56
N PRO A 11 51.19 36.82 54.57
CA PRO A 11 50.89 37.73 53.48
C PRO A 11 51.53 37.27 52.15
N ILE A 12 52.61 36.50 52.20
CA ILE A 12 53.24 35.92 51.00
C ILE A 12 52.34 34.89 50.29
N TRP A 13 51.62 34.08 51.10
CA TRP A 13 50.68 33.13 50.55
C TRP A 13 49.43 33.79 49.94
N ILE A 14 48.95 34.89 50.53
CA ILE A 14 47.87 35.69 50.01
C ILE A 14 48.29 36.34 48.66
N ALA A 15 49.48 36.93 48.58
CA ALA A 15 50.03 37.51 47.36
C ALA A 15 50.17 36.47 46.26
N PHE A 16 50.64 35.26 46.62
CA PHE A 16 50.75 34.14 45.64
C PHE A 16 49.40 33.69 45.12
N LEU A 17 48.38 33.57 45.96
CA LEU A 17 47.01 33.20 45.57
C LEU A 17 46.38 34.28 44.66
N VAL A 18 46.56 35.54 44.98
CA VAL A 18 46.08 36.65 44.15
C VAL A 18 46.75 36.63 42.79
N LEU A 19 48.08 36.42 42.71
CA LEU A 19 48.82 36.30 41.48
C LEU A 19 48.38 35.10 40.65
N ALA A 20 48.11 33.94 41.30
CA ALA A 20 47.59 32.74 40.64
C ALA A 20 46.19 32.98 40.06
N ILE A 21 45.31 33.69 40.75
CA ILE A 21 43.96 34.03 40.26
C ILE A 21 44.04 34.98 39.09
N VAL A 22 44.91 36.03 39.16
CA VAL A 22 45.12 36.96 38.05
C VAL A 22 45.67 36.23 36.82
N ALA A 23 46.63 35.32 37.03
CA ALA A 23 47.19 34.51 35.94
C ALA A 23 46.12 33.58 35.31
N MET A 24 45.24 32.96 36.12
CA MET A 24 44.12 32.13 35.61
C MET A 24 43.11 32.98 34.85
N ILE A 25 42.78 34.18 35.30
CA ILE A 25 41.88 35.09 34.61
C ILE A 25 42.49 35.54 33.28
N TYR A 26 43.77 35.90 33.28
CA TYR A 26 44.50 36.29 32.08
C TYR A 26 44.54 35.11 31.08
N PHE A 27 44.88 33.91 31.54
CA PHE A 27 44.90 32.69 30.71
C PHE A 27 43.52 32.41 30.10
N ASN A 28 42.48 32.50 30.89
CA ASN A 28 41.08 32.23 30.43
C ASN A 28 40.57 33.31 29.49
N GLN A 29 40.91 34.59 29.69
CA GLN A 29 40.36 35.69 28.89
C GLN A 29 41.20 36.04 27.65
N VAL A 30 42.51 35.77 27.68
CA VAL A 30 43.43 36.20 26.60
C VAL A 30 44.03 34.99 25.86
N VAL A 31 44.41 33.94 26.57
CA VAL A 31 45.14 32.82 25.96
C VAL A 31 44.15 31.75 25.43
N VAL A 32 43.09 31.44 26.19
CA VAL A 32 42.10 30.41 25.80
C VAL A 32 41.31 30.80 24.53
N PRO A 33 40.87 32.06 24.31
CA PRO A 33 40.19 32.43 23.07
C PRO A 33 41.03 32.29 21.80
N ASP A 34 42.37 32.49 21.93
CA ASP A 34 43.30 32.40 20.80
C ASP A 34 43.89 31.01 20.61
N MET A 35 43.62 30.06 21.54
CA MET A 35 44.03 28.67 21.33
C MET A 35 43.17 27.97 20.27
N PRO A 36 43.79 27.36 19.24
CA PRO A 36 43.04 26.50 18.34
C PRO A 36 42.35 25.43 19.17
N THR A 37 41.02 25.30 19.01
CA THR A 37 40.24 24.27 19.69
C THR A 37 40.76 22.90 19.29
N PHE A 38 41.42 22.21 20.23
CA PHE A 38 41.97 20.84 20.02
C PHE A 38 40.89 19.82 19.63
N PHE A 39 39.62 20.18 19.74
CA PHE A 39 38.44 19.44 19.36
C PHE A 39 37.43 20.32 18.58
N SER A 40 37.93 21.08 17.58
CA SER A 40 36.95 21.47 16.54
C SER A 40 36.53 20.18 15.88
N PRO A 41 35.21 19.79 15.92
CA PRO A 41 34.76 18.68 15.12
C PRO A 41 35.18 18.99 13.69
N SER A 42 36.06 18.14 13.12
CA SER A 42 36.31 18.20 11.68
C SER A 42 34.94 18.18 11.03
N ALA A 43 34.61 19.21 10.26
CA ALA A 43 33.35 19.18 9.52
C ALA A 43 33.38 17.88 8.72
N THR A 44 32.60 16.91 9.12
CA THR A 44 32.38 15.72 8.31
C THR A 44 32.03 16.24 6.94
N PRO A 45 32.75 15.93 5.87
CA PRO A 45 32.45 16.47 4.57
C PRO A 45 30.98 16.14 4.30
N THR A 46 30.16 17.17 4.19
CA THR A 46 28.74 17.00 3.88
C THR A 46 28.71 16.28 2.56
N ARG A 47 28.12 15.09 2.52
CA ARG A 47 27.99 14.30 1.28
C ARG A 47 27.35 15.17 0.22
N SER A 48 27.93 15.20 -0.99
CA SER A 48 27.37 15.99 -2.08
C SER A 48 25.98 15.49 -2.44
N GLN A 49 25.10 16.39 -2.85
CA GLN A 49 23.76 16.05 -3.34
C GLN A 49 23.82 14.96 -4.42
N GLU A 50 24.76 15.07 -5.36
CA GLU A 50 24.96 14.07 -6.42
C GLU A 50 25.30 12.67 -5.87
N SER A 51 26.18 12.61 -4.86
CA SER A 51 26.52 11.34 -4.20
C SER A 51 25.28 10.69 -3.52
N LEU A 52 24.42 11.52 -2.92
CA LEU A 52 23.19 11.05 -2.27
C LEU A 52 22.14 10.56 -3.29
N VAL A 53 22.00 11.24 -4.43
CA VAL A 53 21.14 10.83 -5.53
C VAL A 53 21.62 9.50 -6.13
N ASN A 54 22.91 9.38 -6.40
CA ASN A 54 23.49 8.13 -6.93
C ASN A 54 23.31 6.95 -5.96
N GLU A 55 23.45 7.19 -4.67
CA GLU A 55 23.19 6.18 -3.64
C GLU A 55 21.70 5.80 -3.60
N ALA A 56 20.80 6.78 -3.67
CA ALA A 56 19.36 6.54 -3.72
C ALA A 56 18.96 5.69 -4.93
N GLN A 57 19.48 6.02 -6.11
CA GLN A 57 19.27 5.22 -7.33
C GLN A 57 19.82 3.80 -7.19
N SER A 58 21.00 3.65 -6.59
CA SER A 58 21.57 2.32 -6.32
C SER A 58 20.70 1.50 -5.36
N TYR A 59 20.13 2.12 -4.32
CA TYR A 59 19.17 1.43 -3.45
C TYR A 59 17.86 1.09 -4.16
N PHE A 60 17.37 1.96 -5.02
CA PHE A 60 16.17 1.72 -5.82
C PHE A 60 16.34 0.47 -6.70
N THR A 61 17.44 0.37 -7.46
CA THR A 61 17.73 -0.80 -8.30
C THR A 61 17.95 -2.08 -7.50
N GLN A 62 18.30 -1.98 -6.22
CA GLN A 62 18.41 -3.11 -5.30
C GLN A 62 17.09 -3.48 -4.61
N GLY A 63 15.98 -2.75 -4.88
CA GLY A 63 14.69 -2.92 -4.20
C GLY A 63 14.66 -2.42 -2.75
N LYS A 64 15.68 -1.72 -2.30
CA LYS A 64 15.80 -1.17 -0.94
C LYS A 64 15.11 0.18 -0.85
N LEU A 65 13.78 0.18 -1.07
CA LEU A 65 12.99 1.40 -1.25
C LEU A 65 13.09 2.37 -0.05
N SER A 66 13.01 1.87 1.19
CA SER A 66 13.15 2.72 2.38
C SER A 66 14.51 3.42 2.47
N GLN A 67 15.58 2.72 2.06
CA GLN A 67 16.93 3.29 2.03
C GLN A 67 17.08 4.30 0.88
N SER A 68 16.49 4.01 -0.28
CA SER A 68 16.41 4.92 -1.41
C SER A 68 15.71 6.22 -1.01
N ILE A 69 14.53 6.14 -0.41
CA ILE A 69 13.77 7.28 0.12
C ILE A 69 14.62 8.10 1.08
N SER A 70 15.25 7.44 2.08
CA SER A 70 16.09 8.15 3.05
C SER A 70 17.26 8.90 2.40
N SER A 71 17.88 8.32 1.35
CA SER A 71 18.97 8.97 0.62
C SER A 71 18.46 10.14 -0.23
N TYR A 72 17.31 10.01 -0.89
CA TYR A 72 16.66 11.14 -1.59
C TYR A 72 16.26 12.26 -0.62
N GLU A 73 15.70 11.96 0.55
CA GLU A 73 15.40 12.97 1.57
C GLU A 73 16.65 13.72 2.04
N GLN A 74 17.78 13.03 2.16
CA GLN A 74 19.05 13.67 2.47
C GLN A 74 19.51 14.56 1.29
N ALA A 75 19.30 14.13 0.04
CA ALA A 75 19.60 14.91 -1.14
C ALA A 75 18.74 16.18 -1.21
N VAL A 76 17.43 16.09 -0.89
CA VAL A 76 16.54 17.25 -0.76
C VAL A 76 17.05 18.24 0.30
N ARG A 77 17.50 17.74 1.46
CA ARG A 77 18.08 18.61 2.49
C ARG A 77 19.39 19.29 2.04
N ALA A 78 20.16 18.63 1.20
CA ALA A 78 21.41 19.19 0.64
C ALA A 78 21.13 20.23 -0.46
N ASP A 79 20.11 20.05 -1.28
CA ASP A 79 19.65 21.00 -2.30
C ASP A 79 18.11 21.06 -2.37
N PRO A 80 17.48 21.88 -1.53
CA PRO A 80 16.02 21.98 -1.45
C PRO A 80 15.39 22.74 -2.63
N ARG A 81 16.18 23.22 -3.59
CA ARG A 81 15.68 23.96 -4.76
C ARG A 81 15.78 23.17 -6.06
N ASN A 82 16.14 21.90 -6.01
CA ASN A 82 16.23 21.05 -7.18
C ASN A 82 14.93 20.22 -7.33
N PRO A 83 14.04 20.56 -8.28
CA PRO A 83 12.78 19.86 -8.47
C PRO A 83 12.97 18.39 -8.89
N ALA A 84 14.08 18.04 -9.55
CA ALA A 84 14.32 16.68 -10.01
C ALA A 84 14.45 15.69 -8.84
N ILE A 85 15.03 16.11 -7.70
CA ILE A 85 15.17 15.23 -6.54
C ILE A 85 13.80 14.92 -5.93
N PHE A 86 12.90 15.90 -5.85
CA PHE A 86 11.53 15.70 -5.37
C PHE A 86 10.74 14.75 -6.27
N ILE A 87 10.95 14.81 -7.59
CA ILE A 87 10.32 13.93 -8.57
C ILE A 87 10.76 12.48 -8.35
N GLU A 88 12.07 12.23 -8.25
CA GLU A 88 12.60 10.88 -8.02
C GLU A 88 12.23 10.34 -6.64
N LEU A 89 12.19 11.21 -5.61
CA LEU A 89 11.68 10.85 -4.29
C LEU A 89 10.21 10.42 -4.37
N ALA A 90 9.36 11.23 -5.00
CA ALA A 90 7.94 10.93 -5.16
C ALA A 90 7.72 9.64 -5.96
N ARG A 91 8.47 9.43 -7.05
CA ARG A 91 8.43 8.18 -7.82
C ARG A 91 8.80 6.97 -6.97
N THR A 92 9.87 7.07 -6.17
CA THR A 92 10.29 6.00 -5.27
C THR A 92 9.24 5.72 -4.19
N GLN A 93 8.58 6.78 -3.69
CA GLN A 93 7.50 6.67 -2.71
C GLN A 93 6.27 5.95 -3.27
N ILE A 94 5.92 6.13 -4.56
CA ILE A 94 4.85 5.36 -5.22
C ILE A 94 5.16 3.86 -5.14
N PHE A 95 6.36 3.43 -5.54
CA PHE A 95 6.77 2.01 -5.47
C PHE A 95 6.83 1.47 -4.03
N ALA A 96 7.01 2.35 -3.04
CA ALA A 96 6.97 2.00 -1.62
C ALA A 96 5.56 2.00 -1.02
N GLY A 97 4.51 2.37 -1.77
CA GLY A 97 3.15 2.50 -1.27
C GLY A 97 2.88 3.76 -0.44
N LEU A 98 3.79 4.73 -0.45
CA LEU A 98 3.70 5.99 0.28
C LEU A 98 3.07 7.07 -0.61
N TYR A 99 1.83 6.85 -1.01
CA TYR A 99 1.17 7.63 -2.06
C TYR A 99 0.91 9.09 -1.65
N GLN A 100 0.52 9.34 -0.40
CA GLN A 100 0.25 10.70 0.09
C GLN A 100 1.53 11.54 0.16
N GLU A 101 2.65 10.94 0.58
CA GLU A 101 3.96 11.55 0.59
C GLU A 101 4.45 11.82 -0.84
N ALA A 102 4.15 10.92 -1.78
CA ALA A 102 4.47 11.09 -3.19
C ALA A 102 3.73 12.30 -3.80
N VAL A 103 2.43 12.46 -3.51
CA VAL A 103 1.67 13.67 -3.91
C VAL A 103 2.34 14.92 -3.37
N THR A 104 2.68 14.94 -2.08
CA THR A 104 3.31 16.10 -1.43
C THR A 104 4.65 16.46 -2.08
N ASN A 105 5.49 15.47 -2.39
CA ASN A 105 6.78 15.71 -3.03
C ASN A 105 6.66 16.10 -4.50
N ALA A 106 5.69 15.55 -5.24
CA ALA A 106 5.39 16.02 -6.58
C ALA A 106 4.92 17.49 -6.57
N GLU A 107 4.12 17.91 -5.60
CA GLU A 107 3.72 19.29 -5.40
C GLU A 107 4.89 20.21 -5.03
N ASN A 108 5.81 19.75 -4.18
CA ASN A 108 7.05 20.48 -3.89
C ASN A 108 7.88 20.70 -5.15
N ALA A 109 7.97 19.70 -6.04
CA ALA A 109 8.62 19.87 -7.34
C ALA A 109 7.90 20.92 -8.20
N LEU A 110 6.56 20.95 -8.20
CA LEU A 110 5.75 21.92 -8.94
C LEU A 110 5.82 23.34 -8.36
N LEU A 111 6.01 23.51 -7.05
CA LEU A 111 6.28 24.81 -6.46
C LEU A 111 7.61 25.41 -6.97
N LEU A 112 8.59 24.57 -7.26
CA LEU A 112 9.89 24.98 -7.80
C LEU A 112 9.86 25.16 -9.32
N ASN A 113 9.12 24.30 -10.03
CA ASN A 113 8.93 24.35 -11.48
C ASN A 113 7.48 24.03 -11.86
N PRO A 114 6.60 25.04 -11.96
CA PRO A 114 5.18 24.87 -12.26
C PRO A 114 4.87 24.29 -13.66
N THR A 115 5.86 24.22 -14.55
CA THR A 115 5.70 23.67 -15.90
C THR A 115 6.37 22.31 -16.08
N ASN A 116 6.68 21.61 -14.99
CA ASN A 116 7.33 20.30 -15.06
C ASN A 116 6.31 19.21 -15.34
N SER A 117 6.29 18.70 -16.57
CA SER A 117 5.40 17.63 -17.02
C SER A 117 5.55 16.35 -16.20
N MET A 118 6.80 15.94 -15.88
CA MET A 118 7.04 14.71 -15.11
C MET A 118 6.50 14.82 -13.68
N ALA A 119 6.61 15.99 -13.04
CA ALA A 119 6.05 16.19 -11.70
C ALA A 119 4.51 16.07 -11.69
N TYR A 120 3.83 16.57 -12.73
CA TYR A 120 2.40 16.34 -12.90
C TYR A 120 2.06 14.88 -13.16
N ALA A 121 2.85 14.18 -13.97
CA ALA A 121 2.66 12.74 -14.24
C ALA A 121 2.80 11.89 -12.97
N ILE A 122 3.84 12.14 -12.17
CA ILE A 122 4.04 11.45 -10.88
C ILE A 122 2.92 11.78 -9.88
N LYS A 123 2.49 13.07 -9.83
CA LYS A 123 1.33 13.47 -9.01
C LYS A 123 0.08 12.69 -9.42
N ALA A 124 -0.17 12.56 -10.71
CA ALA A 124 -1.32 11.84 -11.25
C ALA A 124 -1.31 10.37 -10.83
N SER A 125 -0.18 9.68 -11.02
CA SER A 125 -0.04 8.28 -10.59
C SER A 125 -0.25 8.10 -9.07
N ALA A 126 0.29 9.01 -8.25
CA ALA A 126 0.09 8.94 -6.80
C ALA A 126 -1.38 9.18 -6.37
N LEU A 127 -2.09 10.10 -7.05
CA LEU A 127 -3.51 10.37 -6.82
C LEU A 127 -4.39 9.19 -7.26
N ASP A 128 -4.02 8.51 -8.33
CA ASP A 128 -4.68 7.31 -8.83
C ASP A 128 -4.67 6.19 -7.78
N TYR A 129 -3.50 5.86 -7.23
CA TYR A 129 -3.37 4.89 -6.13
C TYR A 129 -4.14 5.28 -4.85
N LEU A 130 -4.44 6.57 -4.66
CA LEU A 130 -5.30 7.06 -3.56
C LEU A 130 -6.80 6.98 -3.90
N GLY A 131 -7.17 6.56 -5.12
CA GLY A 131 -8.53 6.54 -5.62
C GLY A 131 -9.09 7.92 -5.96
N ASN A 132 -8.25 8.95 -6.02
CA ASN A 132 -8.63 10.32 -6.37
C ASN A 132 -8.60 10.52 -7.89
N TYR A 133 -9.35 9.72 -8.61
CA TYR A 133 -9.29 9.61 -10.07
C TYR A 133 -9.52 10.93 -10.81
N ALA A 134 -10.46 11.76 -10.36
CA ALA A 134 -10.74 13.04 -10.99
C ALA A 134 -9.52 14.00 -10.95
N ASP A 135 -8.85 14.10 -9.81
CA ASP A 135 -7.66 14.91 -9.67
C ASP A 135 -6.45 14.28 -10.38
N ALA A 136 -6.38 12.95 -10.43
CA ALA A 136 -5.37 12.21 -11.20
C ALA A 136 -5.49 12.52 -12.69
N GLU A 137 -6.70 12.47 -13.24
CA GLU A 137 -6.96 12.79 -14.65
C GLU A 137 -6.63 14.26 -14.98
N LEU A 138 -7.00 15.21 -14.12
CA LEU A 138 -6.62 16.62 -14.29
C LEU A 138 -5.09 16.79 -14.32
N ALA A 139 -4.38 16.12 -13.42
CA ALA A 139 -2.92 16.21 -13.34
C ALA A 139 -2.25 15.57 -14.57
N VAL A 140 -2.69 14.38 -15.01
CA VAL A 140 -2.07 13.72 -16.18
C VAL A 140 -2.34 14.46 -17.48
N ASN A 141 -3.54 15.03 -17.64
CA ASN A 141 -3.86 15.87 -18.79
C ASN A 141 -2.97 17.12 -18.82
N LYS A 142 -2.68 17.71 -17.64
CA LYS A 142 -1.73 18.83 -17.55
C LYS A 142 -0.30 18.40 -17.88
N ALA A 143 0.12 17.20 -17.50
CA ALA A 143 1.42 16.66 -17.88
C ALA A 143 1.55 16.55 -19.40
N ILE A 144 0.54 15.99 -20.08
CA ILE A 144 0.50 15.81 -21.53
C ILE A 144 0.43 17.17 -22.26
N GLU A 145 -0.33 18.14 -21.75
CA GLU A 145 -0.36 19.51 -22.30
C GLU A 145 1.02 20.16 -22.27
N LEU A 146 1.77 19.99 -21.18
CA LEU A 146 3.09 20.60 -20.99
C LEU A 146 4.18 19.91 -21.82
N ASP A 147 4.09 18.58 -21.95
CA ASP A 147 5.01 17.81 -22.79
C ASP A 147 4.25 16.64 -23.47
N PRO A 148 3.83 16.82 -24.74
CA PRO A 148 3.16 15.78 -25.51
C PRO A 148 4.03 14.55 -25.83
N ASN A 149 5.32 14.57 -25.49
CA ASN A 149 6.25 13.45 -25.68
C ASN A 149 6.61 12.75 -24.35
N ASN A 150 5.97 13.08 -23.24
CA ASN A 150 6.18 12.41 -21.97
C ASN A 150 5.51 11.02 -21.98
N ALA A 151 6.28 9.98 -22.29
CA ALA A 151 5.79 8.60 -22.34
C ALA A 151 5.18 8.14 -21.01
N SER A 152 5.81 8.50 -19.88
CA SER A 152 5.31 8.14 -18.53
C SER A 152 3.94 8.75 -18.24
N ALA A 153 3.66 9.98 -18.74
CA ALA A 153 2.34 10.58 -18.58
C ALA A 153 1.26 9.77 -19.29
N TYR A 154 1.53 9.29 -20.51
CA TYR A 154 0.59 8.41 -21.22
C TYR A 154 0.46 7.05 -20.54
N ALA A 155 1.55 6.48 -20.02
CA ALA A 155 1.50 5.23 -19.27
C ALA A 155 0.59 5.35 -18.03
N TYR A 156 0.79 6.37 -17.21
CA TYR A 156 -0.08 6.61 -16.05
C TYR A 156 -1.52 6.95 -16.43
N TYR A 157 -1.74 7.68 -17.52
CA TYR A 157 -3.10 7.95 -18.00
C TYR A 157 -3.84 6.66 -18.38
N THR A 158 -3.11 5.71 -18.98
CA THR A 158 -3.67 4.36 -19.26
C THR A 158 -4.16 3.68 -17.97
N GLU A 159 -3.35 3.70 -16.91
CA GLU A 159 -3.70 3.09 -15.63
C GLU A 159 -4.91 3.80 -15.01
N ILE A 160 -4.93 5.12 -14.93
CA ILE A 160 -6.05 5.94 -14.43
C ILE A 160 -7.37 5.61 -15.14
N LEU A 161 -7.36 5.51 -16.47
CA LEU A 161 -8.58 5.18 -17.23
C LEU A 161 -9.14 3.80 -16.90
N LEU A 162 -8.27 2.84 -16.64
CA LEU A 162 -8.68 1.48 -16.27
C LEU A 162 -9.16 1.39 -14.82
N ASP A 163 -8.51 2.12 -13.91
CA ASP A 163 -8.84 2.10 -12.48
C ASP A 163 -10.16 2.84 -12.16
N GLN A 164 -10.57 3.78 -13.00
CA GLN A 164 -11.92 4.38 -12.97
C GLN A 164 -13.04 3.35 -13.21
N GLY A 165 -12.72 2.22 -13.86
CA GLY A 165 -13.66 1.12 -14.09
C GLY A 165 -14.76 1.38 -15.13
N ASN A 166 -14.59 2.40 -15.96
CA ASN A 166 -15.55 2.73 -17.01
C ASN A 166 -15.27 1.88 -18.27
N TYR A 167 -16.17 1.02 -18.66
CA TYR A 167 -16.02 0.18 -19.86
C TYR A 167 -15.85 0.98 -21.14
N GLU A 168 -16.41 2.19 -21.20
CA GLU A 168 -16.30 3.09 -22.37
C GLU A 168 -14.88 3.60 -22.59
N ASP A 169 -14.05 3.63 -21.55
CA ASP A 169 -12.68 4.14 -21.59
C ASP A 169 -11.64 3.09 -22.02
N ILE A 170 -12.02 1.81 -22.12
CA ILE A 170 -11.07 0.73 -22.46
C ILE A 170 -10.40 0.97 -23.81
N GLN A 171 -11.16 1.37 -24.86
CA GLN A 171 -10.57 1.66 -26.15
C GLN A 171 -9.61 2.85 -26.09
N THR A 172 -9.96 3.88 -25.35
CA THR A 172 -9.10 5.03 -25.11
C THR A 172 -7.81 4.61 -24.39
N ALA A 173 -7.92 3.76 -23.36
CA ALA A 173 -6.74 3.23 -22.64
C ALA A 173 -5.81 2.42 -23.57
N ILE A 174 -6.37 1.63 -24.50
CA ILE A 174 -5.60 0.91 -25.52
C ILE A 174 -4.79 1.91 -26.38
N ASP A 175 -5.46 2.93 -26.93
CA ASP A 175 -4.83 3.90 -27.83
C ASP A 175 -3.75 4.72 -27.10
N ILE A 176 -4.04 5.15 -25.87
CA ILE A 176 -3.10 5.88 -25.00
C ILE A 176 -1.88 5.02 -24.67
N SER A 177 -2.06 3.74 -24.32
CA SER A 177 -0.95 2.83 -24.05
C SER A 177 -0.05 2.60 -25.26
N GLN A 178 -0.63 2.53 -26.47
CA GLN A 178 0.13 2.45 -27.72
C GLN A 178 0.92 3.74 -27.96
N LYS A 179 0.37 4.89 -27.58
CA LYS A 179 1.08 6.16 -27.65
C LYS A 179 2.28 6.19 -26.70
N ALA A 180 2.14 5.70 -25.45
CA ALA A 180 3.26 5.56 -24.53
C ALA A 180 4.36 4.67 -25.14
N GLN A 181 3.99 3.52 -25.70
CA GLN A 181 4.91 2.59 -26.35
C GLN A 181 5.63 3.20 -27.57
N ALA A 182 4.92 4.00 -28.36
CA ALA A 182 5.53 4.68 -29.51
C ALA A 182 6.55 5.75 -29.09
N LEU A 183 6.38 6.37 -27.92
CA LEU A 183 7.26 7.41 -27.38
C LEU A 183 8.50 6.83 -26.70
N ASP A 184 8.30 5.83 -25.83
CA ASP A 184 9.40 5.10 -25.17
C ASP A 184 9.03 3.61 -25.02
N PRO A 185 9.45 2.75 -25.97
CA PRO A 185 9.13 1.33 -25.95
C PRO A 185 9.91 0.55 -24.88
N ASN A 186 10.90 1.16 -24.23
CA ASN A 186 11.77 0.49 -23.26
C ASN A 186 11.57 1.02 -21.82
N ALA A 187 10.65 1.95 -21.61
CA ALA A 187 10.38 2.44 -20.26
C ALA A 187 9.61 1.40 -19.44
N LEU A 188 9.95 1.28 -18.16
CA LEU A 188 9.27 0.39 -17.20
C LEU A 188 7.77 0.70 -17.14
N GLU A 189 7.41 1.98 -17.01
CA GLU A 189 6.03 2.44 -16.92
C GLU A 189 5.24 2.10 -18.19
N THR A 190 5.88 2.19 -19.36
CA THR A 190 5.26 1.81 -20.64
C THR A 190 4.90 0.32 -20.65
N HIS A 191 5.85 -0.54 -20.31
CA HIS A 191 5.61 -1.98 -20.25
C HIS A 191 4.55 -2.33 -19.20
N ARG A 192 4.59 -1.69 -18.02
CA ARG A 192 3.59 -1.90 -16.97
C ARG A 192 2.18 -1.53 -17.43
N ALA A 193 1.99 -0.34 -17.99
CA ALA A 193 0.70 0.13 -18.49
C ALA A 193 0.19 -0.74 -19.64
N ARG A 194 1.08 -1.17 -20.57
CA ARG A 194 0.74 -2.10 -21.64
C ARG A 194 0.28 -3.45 -21.08
N GLY A 195 1.03 -4.01 -20.11
CA GLY A 195 0.64 -5.25 -19.44
C GLY A 195 -0.74 -5.12 -18.78
N TYR A 196 -1.03 -3.99 -18.14
CA TYR A 196 -2.30 -3.73 -17.47
C TYR A 196 -3.48 -3.64 -18.46
N VAL A 197 -3.34 -2.94 -19.56
CA VAL A 197 -4.36 -2.90 -20.63
C VAL A 197 -4.62 -4.30 -21.21
N LEU A 198 -3.56 -5.04 -21.52
CA LEU A 198 -3.67 -6.37 -22.10
C LEU A 198 -4.32 -7.36 -21.11
N PHE A 199 -4.03 -7.23 -19.84
CA PHE A 199 -4.69 -8.00 -18.77
C PHE A 199 -6.20 -7.70 -18.76
N ASN A 200 -6.59 -6.42 -18.71
CA ASN A 200 -8.00 -5.99 -18.65
C ASN A 200 -8.79 -6.33 -19.93
N THR A 201 -8.11 -6.50 -21.06
CA THR A 201 -8.72 -6.90 -22.33
C THR A 201 -8.66 -8.42 -22.59
N GLY A 202 -8.15 -9.22 -21.63
CA GLY A 202 -8.06 -10.67 -21.73
C GLY A 202 -6.95 -11.20 -22.62
N ASN A 203 -6.03 -10.34 -23.06
CA ASN A 203 -4.88 -10.71 -23.89
C ASN A 203 -3.70 -11.16 -22.99
N TYR A 204 -3.91 -12.24 -22.23
CA TYR A 204 -2.98 -12.70 -21.20
C TYR A 204 -1.58 -13.07 -21.70
N PRO A 205 -1.40 -13.75 -22.87
CA PRO A 205 -0.06 -14.08 -23.36
C PRO A 205 0.81 -12.85 -23.63
N GLU A 206 0.23 -11.80 -24.20
CA GLU A 206 0.91 -10.53 -24.46
C GLU A 206 1.12 -9.75 -23.15
N ALA A 207 0.17 -9.78 -22.22
CA ALA A 207 0.32 -9.16 -20.89
C ALA A 207 1.52 -9.76 -20.14
N ILE A 208 1.71 -11.09 -20.19
CA ILE A 208 2.87 -11.76 -19.60
C ILE A 208 4.17 -11.22 -20.20
N GLN A 209 4.25 -11.06 -21.52
CA GLN A 209 5.46 -10.55 -22.18
C GLN A 209 5.78 -9.12 -21.71
N GLU A 210 4.79 -8.26 -21.62
CA GLU A 210 4.97 -6.88 -21.18
C GLU A 210 5.40 -6.81 -19.70
N TYR A 211 4.77 -7.56 -18.79
CA TYR A 211 5.21 -7.60 -17.40
C TYR A 211 6.60 -8.23 -17.22
N GLN A 212 6.94 -9.25 -18.00
CA GLN A 212 8.30 -9.81 -18.01
C GLN A 212 9.33 -8.79 -18.53
N ALA A 213 8.99 -7.99 -19.52
CA ALA A 213 9.84 -6.89 -19.98
C ALA A 213 10.04 -5.82 -18.90
N ALA A 214 8.98 -5.45 -18.17
CA ALA A 214 9.09 -4.53 -17.03
C ALA A 214 9.96 -5.11 -15.90
N ILE A 215 9.80 -6.40 -15.58
CA ILE A 215 10.63 -7.12 -14.58
C ILE A 215 12.08 -7.19 -15.04
N ALA A 216 12.37 -7.35 -16.32
CA ALA A 216 13.73 -7.34 -16.87
C ALA A 216 14.44 -5.99 -16.65
N ILE A 217 13.69 -4.87 -16.57
CA ILE A 217 14.24 -3.55 -16.24
C ILE A 217 14.52 -3.43 -14.75
N ASN A 218 13.58 -3.87 -13.89
CA ASN A 218 13.78 -3.90 -12.44
C ASN A 218 12.98 -5.06 -11.81
N ASP A 219 13.68 -6.15 -11.47
CA ASP A 219 13.14 -7.35 -10.83
C ASP A 219 12.94 -7.21 -9.31
N LYS A 220 13.10 -6.02 -8.76
CA LYS A 220 12.96 -5.73 -7.33
C LYS A 220 11.67 -4.96 -7.01
N LEU A 221 10.79 -4.77 -7.97
CA LEU A 221 9.50 -4.13 -7.78
C LEU A 221 8.42 -5.20 -7.56
N TRP A 222 7.89 -5.24 -6.35
CA TRP A 222 6.93 -6.25 -5.90
C TRP A 222 5.63 -6.24 -6.71
N ASP A 223 5.18 -5.07 -7.13
CA ASP A 223 3.94 -4.84 -7.87
C ASP A 223 3.96 -5.49 -9.26
N LEU A 224 5.12 -5.56 -9.92
CA LEU A 224 5.27 -6.24 -11.19
C LEU A 224 5.09 -7.75 -11.05
N HIS A 225 5.67 -8.35 -10.02
CA HIS A 225 5.50 -9.78 -9.71
C HIS A 225 4.06 -10.09 -9.29
N TYR A 226 3.43 -9.21 -8.51
CA TYR A 226 2.02 -9.32 -8.17
C TYR A 226 1.14 -9.30 -9.43
N SER A 227 1.36 -8.33 -10.33
CA SER A 227 0.60 -8.19 -11.57
C SER A 227 0.81 -9.39 -12.51
N LEU A 228 2.06 -9.84 -12.68
CA LEU A 228 2.35 -11.04 -13.47
C LEU A 228 1.67 -12.28 -12.88
N GLY A 229 1.69 -12.43 -11.55
CA GLY A 229 0.98 -13.49 -10.84
C GLY A 229 -0.53 -13.44 -11.07
N ALA A 230 -1.13 -12.24 -11.08
CA ALA A 230 -2.55 -12.06 -11.39
C ALA A 230 -2.88 -12.50 -12.83
N VAL A 231 -2.00 -12.21 -13.80
CA VAL A 231 -2.18 -12.67 -15.19
C VAL A 231 -2.13 -14.20 -15.28
N TYR A 232 -1.14 -14.85 -14.64
CA TYR A 232 -1.04 -16.31 -14.61
C TYR A 232 -2.28 -16.96 -13.97
N LYS A 233 -2.79 -16.37 -12.88
CA LYS A 233 -4.05 -16.85 -12.27
C LYS A 233 -5.22 -16.82 -13.26
N MET A 234 -5.36 -15.73 -14.02
CA MET A 234 -6.45 -15.62 -15.01
C MET A 234 -6.28 -16.58 -16.18
N GLN A 235 -5.06 -17.04 -16.47
CA GLN A 235 -4.81 -18.14 -17.42
C GLN A 235 -5.07 -19.54 -16.84
N GLY A 236 -5.31 -19.69 -15.54
CA GLY A 236 -5.44 -20.96 -14.86
C GLY A 236 -4.10 -21.60 -14.47
N GLU A 237 -2.99 -20.87 -14.57
CA GLU A 237 -1.64 -21.32 -14.22
C GLU A 237 -1.35 -21.01 -12.73
N ALA A 238 -2.11 -21.64 -11.83
CA ALA A 238 -2.10 -21.34 -10.40
C ALA A 238 -0.71 -21.46 -9.75
N ASP A 239 0.10 -22.44 -10.14
CA ASP A 239 1.45 -22.65 -9.57
C ASP A 239 2.38 -21.50 -9.96
N LEU A 240 2.34 -21.03 -11.22
CA LEU A 240 3.12 -19.88 -11.67
C LEU A 240 2.63 -18.60 -11.01
N ALA A 241 1.32 -18.44 -10.87
CA ALA A 241 0.73 -17.29 -10.17
C ALA A 241 1.26 -17.19 -8.74
N VAL A 242 1.21 -18.28 -7.98
CA VAL A 242 1.70 -18.32 -6.60
C VAL A 242 3.21 -18.10 -6.53
N GLN A 243 3.99 -18.65 -7.46
CA GLN A 243 5.44 -18.44 -7.50
C GLN A 243 5.80 -16.96 -7.66
N GLU A 244 5.17 -16.27 -8.59
CA GLU A 244 5.40 -14.83 -8.80
C GLU A 244 4.92 -14.01 -7.58
N MET A 245 3.73 -14.29 -7.07
CA MET A 245 3.23 -13.60 -5.88
C MET A 245 4.11 -13.83 -4.65
N LEU A 246 4.70 -15.01 -4.45
CA LEU A 246 5.67 -15.26 -3.38
C LEU A 246 6.95 -14.45 -3.56
N THR A 247 7.39 -14.20 -4.80
CA THR A 247 8.48 -13.25 -5.07
C THR A 247 8.07 -11.84 -4.64
N GLY A 248 6.83 -11.43 -4.95
CA GLY A 248 6.26 -10.17 -4.47
C GLY A 248 6.24 -10.06 -2.94
N VAL A 249 5.83 -11.13 -2.22
CA VAL A 249 5.87 -11.19 -0.74
C VAL A 249 7.29 -11.04 -0.22
N ALA A 250 8.28 -11.68 -0.85
CA ALA A 250 9.68 -11.56 -0.42
C ALA A 250 10.22 -10.13 -0.58
N LEU A 251 9.73 -9.39 -1.58
CA LEU A 251 10.10 -8.00 -1.85
C LEU A 251 9.32 -7.00 -0.96
N ASN A 252 8.06 -7.29 -0.65
CA ASN A 252 7.21 -6.47 0.24
C ASN A 252 6.45 -7.35 1.25
N PRO A 253 7.13 -7.80 2.33
CA PRO A 253 6.55 -8.75 3.29
C PRO A 253 5.45 -8.16 4.18
N THR A 254 5.25 -6.85 4.16
CA THR A 254 4.25 -6.16 4.97
C THR A 254 2.95 -5.87 4.21
N ASN A 255 2.86 -6.26 2.94
CA ASN A 255 1.65 -6.06 2.13
C ASN A 255 0.69 -7.25 2.26
N PRO A 256 -0.48 -7.11 2.91
CA PRO A 256 -1.43 -8.18 3.09
C PRO A 256 -2.18 -8.56 1.80
N ASP A 257 -2.20 -7.66 0.79
CA ASP A 257 -2.95 -7.90 -0.45
C ASP A 257 -2.37 -9.04 -1.28
N ILE A 258 -1.04 -9.16 -1.32
CA ILE A 258 -0.37 -10.24 -2.03
C ILE A 258 -0.72 -11.59 -1.40
N LEU A 259 -0.66 -11.69 -0.07
CA LEU A 259 -1.02 -12.91 0.68
C LEU A 259 -2.52 -13.24 0.51
N THR A 260 -3.38 -12.23 0.46
CA THR A 260 -4.81 -12.37 0.19
C THR A 260 -5.04 -12.97 -1.20
N GLU A 261 -4.29 -12.53 -2.20
CA GLU A 261 -4.43 -13.02 -3.57
C GLU A 261 -3.89 -14.46 -3.72
N ILE A 262 -2.79 -14.80 -3.02
CA ILE A 262 -2.31 -16.19 -2.91
C ILE A 262 -3.38 -17.08 -2.26
N SER A 263 -4.00 -16.60 -1.17
CA SER A 263 -5.11 -17.32 -0.51
C SER A 263 -6.25 -17.63 -1.48
N ARG A 264 -6.68 -16.63 -2.27
CA ARG A 264 -7.72 -16.79 -3.27
C ARG A 264 -7.32 -17.71 -4.42
N THR A 265 -6.06 -17.67 -4.83
CA THR A 265 -5.54 -18.57 -5.86
C THR A 265 -5.59 -20.02 -5.39
N TYR A 266 -5.17 -20.32 -4.16
CA TYR A 266 -5.31 -21.67 -3.61
C TYR A 266 -6.77 -22.09 -3.42
N ALA A 267 -7.66 -21.16 -3.07
CA ALA A 267 -9.09 -21.45 -2.94
C ALA A 267 -9.73 -21.81 -4.29
N SER A 268 -9.36 -21.14 -5.39
CA SER A 268 -9.85 -21.49 -6.73
C SER A 268 -9.44 -22.90 -7.18
N GLU A 269 -8.32 -23.41 -6.64
CA GLU A 269 -7.85 -24.78 -6.85
C GLU A 269 -8.42 -25.79 -5.84
N GLY A 270 -9.35 -25.37 -4.97
CA GLY A 270 -9.91 -26.24 -3.92
C GLY A 270 -8.94 -26.57 -2.78
N GLN A 271 -7.77 -25.91 -2.72
CA GLN A 271 -6.75 -26.12 -1.69
C GLN A 271 -7.02 -25.26 -0.45
N TYR A 272 -8.22 -25.40 0.14
CA TYR A 272 -8.73 -24.53 1.20
C TYR A 272 -7.82 -24.48 2.44
N GLY A 273 -7.13 -25.56 2.78
CA GLY A 273 -6.18 -25.57 3.90
C GLY A 273 -5.03 -24.59 3.71
N LYS A 274 -4.46 -24.52 2.49
CA LYS A 274 -3.44 -23.51 2.15
C LYS A 274 -4.05 -22.12 2.06
N ALA A 275 -5.24 -21.99 1.47
CA ALA A 275 -5.96 -20.73 1.39
C ALA A 275 -6.14 -20.10 2.78
N ILE A 276 -6.56 -20.88 3.77
CA ILE A 276 -6.70 -20.45 5.17
C ILE A 276 -5.35 -19.99 5.73
N GLN A 277 -4.28 -20.76 5.52
CA GLN A 277 -2.95 -20.44 6.02
C GLN A 277 -2.45 -19.06 5.52
N TYR A 278 -2.64 -18.75 4.24
CA TYR A 278 -2.26 -17.46 3.67
C TYR A 278 -3.21 -16.33 4.09
N ALA A 279 -4.51 -16.62 4.27
CA ALA A 279 -5.46 -15.65 4.82
C ALA A 279 -5.15 -15.28 6.28
N GLU A 280 -4.74 -16.25 7.12
CA GLU A 280 -4.29 -16.01 8.49
C GLU A 280 -2.99 -15.18 8.52
N GLN A 281 -2.04 -15.44 7.62
CA GLN A 281 -0.84 -14.62 7.49
C GLN A 281 -1.19 -13.18 7.08
N ALA A 282 -2.08 -12.99 6.09
CA ALA A 282 -2.55 -11.66 5.70
C ALA A 282 -3.19 -10.92 6.89
N LEU A 283 -4.09 -11.59 7.61
CA LEU A 283 -4.77 -11.03 8.79
C LEU A 283 -3.79 -10.66 9.91
N SER A 284 -2.70 -11.42 10.07
CA SER A 284 -1.66 -11.10 11.08
C SER A 284 -0.93 -9.79 10.80
N LEU A 285 -0.90 -9.31 9.56
CA LEU A 285 -0.30 -8.03 9.19
C LEU A 285 -1.20 -6.82 9.51
N ASP A 286 -2.52 -6.99 9.40
CA ASP A 286 -3.50 -5.98 9.79
C ASP A 286 -4.73 -6.65 10.46
N PRO A 287 -4.65 -6.92 11.77
CA PRO A 287 -5.74 -7.55 12.51
C PRO A 287 -7.00 -6.67 12.67
N SER A 288 -6.94 -5.39 12.30
CA SER A 288 -8.08 -4.47 12.36
C SER A 288 -8.91 -4.44 11.07
N SER A 289 -8.40 -5.02 9.98
CA SER A 289 -9.02 -4.96 8.67
C SER A 289 -10.24 -5.89 8.54
N PRO A 290 -11.45 -5.37 8.39
CA PRO A 290 -12.62 -6.20 8.17
C PRO A 290 -12.52 -7.00 6.86
N ARG A 291 -11.84 -6.47 5.84
CA ARG A 291 -11.65 -7.17 4.56
C ARG A 291 -10.81 -8.44 4.72
N LEU A 292 -9.80 -8.43 5.56
CA LEU A 292 -8.95 -9.60 5.82
C LEU A 292 -9.69 -10.65 6.67
N HIS A 293 -10.47 -10.21 7.67
CA HIS A 293 -11.40 -11.08 8.39
C HIS A 293 -12.40 -11.73 7.44
N GLY A 294 -12.96 -10.96 6.49
CA GLY A 294 -13.87 -11.44 5.48
C GLY A 294 -13.25 -12.52 4.60
N ASN A 295 -12.05 -12.27 4.07
CA ASN A 295 -11.33 -13.26 3.27
C ASN A 295 -11.08 -14.56 4.04
N LEU A 296 -10.61 -14.47 5.29
CA LEU A 296 -10.41 -15.66 6.15
C LEU A 296 -11.75 -16.38 6.42
N GLY A 297 -12.81 -15.64 6.71
CA GLY A 297 -14.13 -16.20 6.95
C GLY A 297 -14.68 -16.99 5.76
N VAL A 298 -14.50 -16.48 4.55
CA VAL A 298 -14.88 -17.17 3.30
C VAL A 298 -14.07 -18.46 3.11
N MET A 299 -12.75 -18.40 3.30
CA MET A 299 -11.88 -19.58 3.20
C MET A 299 -12.25 -20.67 4.23
N LEU A 300 -12.59 -20.25 5.44
CA LEU A 300 -13.06 -21.15 6.50
C LEU A 300 -14.40 -21.81 6.15
N TYR A 301 -15.34 -21.04 5.59
CA TYR A 301 -16.62 -21.56 5.10
C TYR A 301 -16.41 -22.62 4.00
N GLN A 302 -15.56 -22.32 3.01
CA GLN A 302 -15.24 -23.24 1.93
C GLN A 302 -14.56 -24.54 2.40
N ASN A 303 -13.93 -24.50 3.57
CA ASN A 303 -13.32 -25.66 4.24
C ASN A 303 -14.23 -26.27 5.31
N ASP A 304 -15.55 -26.07 5.25
CA ASP A 304 -16.56 -26.57 6.17
C ASP A 304 -16.35 -26.18 7.66
N ASN A 305 -15.52 -25.21 7.93
CA ASN A 305 -15.28 -24.74 9.29
C ASN A 305 -16.23 -23.59 9.65
N TYR A 306 -17.52 -23.89 9.65
CA TYR A 306 -18.59 -22.89 9.79
C TYR A 306 -18.53 -22.10 11.10
N SER A 307 -18.14 -22.75 12.21
CA SER A 307 -18.03 -22.04 13.50
C SER A 307 -17.01 -20.92 13.46
N LYS A 308 -15.79 -21.19 12.96
CA LYS A 308 -14.76 -20.16 12.83
C LYS A 308 -15.11 -19.15 11.74
N ALA A 309 -15.79 -19.58 10.66
CA ALA A 309 -16.28 -18.65 9.65
C ALA A 309 -17.25 -17.63 10.24
N VAL A 310 -18.18 -18.07 11.10
CA VAL A 310 -19.11 -17.19 11.84
C VAL A 310 -18.35 -16.19 12.71
N ASP A 311 -17.31 -16.62 13.44
CA ASP A 311 -16.53 -15.73 14.30
C ASP A 311 -15.86 -14.61 13.51
N GLN A 312 -15.27 -14.94 12.36
CA GLN A 312 -14.61 -13.96 11.49
C GLN A 312 -15.60 -13.02 10.79
N LEU A 313 -16.64 -13.60 10.16
CA LEU A 313 -17.62 -12.84 9.37
C LEU A 313 -18.53 -11.97 10.24
N LYS A 314 -18.75 -12.35 11.51
CA LYS A 314 -19.45 -11.52 12.48
C LYS A 314 -18.73 -10.17 12.67
N LEU A 315 -17.39 -10.17 12.74
CA LEU A 315 -16.60 -8.93 12.85
C LEU A 315 -16.76 -8.06 11.61
N VAL A 316 -16.89 -8.66 10.43
CA VAL A 316 -17.10 -7.94 9.17
C VAL A 316 -18.48 -7.28 9.13
N VAL A 317 -19.52 -8.03 9.50
CA VAL A 317 -20.91 -7.58 9.36
C VAL A 317 -21.33 -6.62 10.47
N ASN A 318 -20.94 -6.93 11.70
CA ASN A 318 -21.42 -6.19 12.88
C ASN A 318 -20.35 -5.28 13.50
N GLY A 319 -19.10 -5.43 13.09
CA GLY A 319 -17.97 -4.89 13.86
C GLY A 319 -17.79 -5.60 15.21
N GLY A 320 -16.81 -5.19 15.97
CA GLY A 320 -16.60 -5.72 17.30
C GLY A 320 -15.14 -5.70 17.73
N THR A 321 -14.85 -6.44 18.80
CA THR A 321 -13.49 -6.59 19.32
C THR A 321 -13.06 -8.02 19.23
N THR A 322 -11.87 -8.27 18.70
CA THR A 322 -11.27 -9.62 18.62
C THR A 322 -10.93 -10.15 20.01
N SER A 323 -10.60 -11.44 20.13
CA SER A 323 -10.12 -12.02 21.39
C SER A 323 -8.89 -11.33 21.97
N ASP A 324 -8.06 -10.74 21.09
CA ASP A 324 -6.81 -10.07 21.45
C ASP A 324 -7.00 -8.56 21.70
N GLY A 325 -8.25 -8.09 21.72
CA GLY A 325 -8.60 -6.71 22.05
C GLY A 325 -8.52 -5.73 20.88
N VAL A 326 -8.32 -6.19 19.63
CA VAL A 326 -8.31 -5.34 18.44
C VAL A 326 -9.73 -4.97 18.03
N ILE A 327 -9.99 -3.69 17.78
CA ILE A 327 -11.27 -3.20 17.31
C ILE A 327 -11.32 -3.37 15.78
N VAL A 328 -12.39 -3.99 15.30
CA VAL A 328 -12.71 -4.14 13.87
C VAL A 328 -13.98 -3.36 13.60
N GLU A 329 -13.92 -2.43 12.65
CA GLU A 329 -15.10 -1.70 12.19
C GLU A 329 -15.91 -2.56 11.22
N GLY A 330 -17.23 -2.65 11.44
CA GLY A 330 -18.11 -3.39 10.54
C GLY A 330 -18.24 -2.71 9.17
N MET A 331 -18.36 -3.51 8.13
CA MET A 331 -18.60 -3.00 6.77
C MET A 331 -20.11 -2.86 6.51
N PRO A 332 -20.59 -1.70 6.05
CA PRO A 332 -21.98 -1.57 5.66
C PRO A 332 -22.31 -2.47 4.46
N LEU A 333 -23.54 -3.00 4.42
CA LEU A 333 -23.99 -3.82 3.30
C LEU A 333 -23.96 -3.02 2.00
N ALA A 334 -23.30 -3.55 0.99
CA ALA A 334 -23.20 -3.00 -0.36
C ALA A 334 -23.20 -4.15 -1.38
N PRO A 335 -23.67 -3.92 -2.61
CA PRO A 335 -23.65 -4.94 -3.69
C PRO A 335 -22.23 -5.44 -3.98
N GLY A 336 -22.16 -6.63 -4.60
CA GLY A 336 -20.89 -7.28 -4.94
C GLY A 336 -20.26 -7.99 -3.74
N ARG A 337 -18.93 -8.01 -3.67
CA ARG A 337 -18.19 -8.83 -2.69
C ARG A 337 -18.67 -8.69 -1.24
N ILE A 338 -19.06 -7.50 -0.79
CA ILE A 338 -19.54 -7.33 0.59
C ILE A 338 -20.82 -8.14 0.83
N ALA A 339 -21.77 -8.07 -0.11
CA ALA A 339 -23.01 -8.84 -0.04
C ALA A 339 -22.80 -10.33 -0.32
N ASP A 340 -22.10 -10.64 -1.41
CA ASP A 340 -21.93 -12.00 -1.92
C ASP A 340 -21.09 -12.86 -0.98
N ASP A 341 -19.89 -12.37 -0.67
CA ASP A 341 -18.89 -13.15 0.09
C ASP A 341 -19.05 -12.96 1.60
N TYR A 342 -19.40 -11.76 2.09
CA TYR A 342 -19.34 -11.55 3.54
C TYR A 342 -20.72 -11.74 4.19
N TYR A 343 -21.73 -10.97 3.79
CA TYR A 343 -23.06 -11.08 4.40
C TYR A 343 -23.74 -12.40 4.09
N SER A 344 -23.69 -12.82 2.81
CA SER A 344 -24.30 -14.11 2.38
C SER A 344 -23.62 -15.30 3.04
N ILE A 345 -22.27 -15.36 3.02
CA ILE A 345 -21.53 -16.47 3.60
C ILE A 345 -21.65 -16.48 5.13
N TYR A 346 -21.78 -15.31 5.78
CA TYR A 346 -22.09 -15.24 7.21
C TYR A 346 -23.44 -15.88 7.51
N ALA A 347 -24.49 -15.48 6.78
CA ALA A 347 -25.82 -16.07 6.94
C ALA A 347 -25.84 -17.57 6.66
N LEU A 348 -25.18 -18.01 5.56
CA LEU A 348 -25.06 -19.43 5.21
C LEU A 348 -24.27 -20.23 6.25
N SER A 349 -23.20 -19.66 6.81
CA SER A 349 -22.44 -20.30 7.90
C SER A 349 -23.31 -20.53 9.14
N LEU A 350 -24.18 -19.57 9.46
CA LEU A 350 -25.15 -19.71 10.56
C LEU A 350 -26.20 -20.79 10.28
N THR A 351 -26.68 -20.92 9.04
CA THR A 351 -27.62 -21.98 8.66
C THR A 351 -26.99 -23.36 8.78
N GLN A 352 -25.74 -23.53 8.38
CA GLN A 352 -25.00 -24.79 8.53
C GLN A 352 -24.82 -25.22 9.99
N LEU A 353 -24.92 -24.27 10.93
CA LEU A 353 -24.87 -24.52 12.38
C LEU A 353 -26.26 -24.59 13.02
N ASP A 354 -27.35 -24.72 12.23
CA ASP A 354 -28.74 -24.69 12.67
C ASP A 354 -29.14 -23.43 13.45
N ARG A 355 -28.41 -22.32 13.27
CA ARG A 355 -28.61 -21.01 13.92
C ARG A 355 -29.52 -20.12 13.08
N CYS A 356 -30.67 -20.65 12.66
CA CYS A 356 -31.60 -19.92 11.80
C CYS A 356 -32.15 -18.62 12.42
N ALA A 357 -32.31 -18.58 13.74
CA ALA A 357 -32.76 -17.35 14.40
C ALA A 357 -31.80 -16.18 14.20
N ASP A 358 -30.50 -16.45 14.08
CA ASP A 358 -29.46 -15.44 13.82
C ASP A 358 -29.30 -15.15 12.32
N ALA A 359 -29.51 -16.16 11.46
CA ALA A 359 -29.32 -16.04 10.01
C ALA A 359 -30.45 -15.27 9.32
N ILE A 360 -31.71 -15.50 9.73
CA ILE A 360 -32.90 -14.91 9.09
C ILE A 360 -32.86 -13.37 9.02
N PRO A 361 -32.51 -12.63 10.08
CA PRO A 361 -32.45 -11.15 10.00
C PRO A 361 -31.42 -10.66 8.95
N ILE A 362 -30.28 -11.36 8.81
CA ILE A 362 -29.22 -10.98 7.86
C ILE A 362 -29.73 -11.21 6.42
N MET A 363 -30.35 -12.36 6.16
CA MET A 363 -30.92 -12.67 4.85
C MET A 363 -32.04 -11.71 4.46
N GLN A 364 -32.89 -11.33 5.43
CA GLN A 364 -33.94 -10.33 5.19
C GLN A 364 -33.38 -8.96 4.80
N VAL A 365 -32.29 -8.54 5.44
CA VAL A 365 -31.59 -7.28 5.11
C VAL A 365 -31.02 -7.32 3.68
N ILE A 366 -30.43 -8.46 3.27
CA ILE A 366 -29.94 -8.65 1.89
C ILE A 366 -31.11 -8.55 0.89
N LEU A 367 -32.18 -9.34 1.11
CA LEU A 367 -33.34 -9.40 0.21
C LEU A 367 -34.08 -8.06 0.06
N THR A 368 -34.04 -7.23 1.12
CA THR A 368 -34.72 -5.92 1.13
C THR A 368 -33.91 -4.82 0.49
N ASN A 369 -32.59 -4.78 0.76
CA ASN A 369 -31.77 -3.61 0.43
C ASN A 369 -30.98 -3.76 -0.88
N ILE A 370 -30.67 -4.99 -1.29
CA ILE A 370 -29.84 -5.26 -2.49
C ILE A 370 -30.44 -6.34 -3.39
N ALA A 371 -31.76 -6.29 -3.58
CA ALA A 371 -32.49 -7.24 -4.42
C ALA A 371 -32.00 -7.33 -5.89
N THR A 372 -31.26 -6.32 -6.35
CA THR A 372 -30.63 -6.29 -7.70
C THR A 372 -29.36 -7.10 -7.80
N ASP A 373 -28.71 -7.45 -6.66
CA ASP A 373 -27.56 -8.33 -6.61
C ASP A 373 -28.03 -9.78 -6.68
N GLN A 374 -27.87 -10.40 -7.84
CA GLN A 374 -28.41 -11.73 -8.12
C GLN A 374 -27.78 -12.82 -7.26
N VAL A 375 -26.49 -12.73 -6.98
CA VAL A 375 -25.75 -13.74 -6.19
C VAL A 375 -26.17 -13.65 -4.73
N ALA A 376 -26.12 -12.47 -4.14
CA ALA A 376 -26.53 -12.28 -2.75
C ALA A 376 -28.02 -12.60 -2.56
N TYR A 377 -28.89 -12.20 -3.49
CA TYR A 377 -30.31 -12.52 -3.45
C TYR A 377 -30.55 -14.03 -3.50
N TYR A 378 -29.89 -14.76 -4.41
CA TYR A 378 -29.98 -16.19 -4.52
C TYR A 378 -29.55 -16.91 -3.22
N ASN A 379 -28.36 -16.55 -2.70
CA ASN A 379 -27.82 -17.12 -1.47
C ASN A 379 -28.74 -16.86 -0.27
N ALA A 380 -29.28 -15.65 -0.13
CA ALA A 380 -30.22 -15.32 0.94
C ALA A 380 -31.51 -16.10 0.82
N THR A 381 -32.04 -16.29 -0.40
CA THR A 381 -33.25 -17.11 -0.65
C THR A 381 -33.02 -18.56 -0.28
N GLN A 382 -31.91 -19.15 -0.68
CA GLN A 382 -31.59 -20.56 -0.34
C GLN A 382 -31.46 -20.76 1.18
N GLY A 383 -30.79 -19.83 1.87
CA GLY A 383 -30.68 -19.88 3.33
C GLY A 383 -32.04 -19.73 4.04
N MET A 384 -32.94 -18.87 3.54
CA MET A 384 -34.29 -18.72 4.07
C MET A 384 -35.11 -20.00 3.89
N ASP A 385 -35.03 -20.67 2.74
CA ASP A 385 -35.73 -21.91 2.46
C ASP A 385 -35.20 -23.05 3.33
N TYR A 386 -33.89 -23.15 3.53
CA TYR A 386 -33.30 -24.09 4.48
C TYR A 386 -33.89 -23.90 5.89
N CYS A 387 -33.89 -22.68 6.39
CA CYS A 387 -34.38 -22.36 7.73
C CYS A 387 -35.88 -22.62 7.90
N ARG A 388 -36.69 -22.42 6.85
CA ARG A 388 -38.12 -22.77 6.88
C ARG A 388 -38.35 -24.29 6.95
N THR A 389 -37.61 -25.06 6.16
CA THR A 389 -37.75 -26.52 6.13
C THR A 389 -37.23 -27.18 7.41
N SER A 390 -36.12 -26.71 7.95
CA SER A 390 -35.51 -27.19 9.20
C SER A 390 -36.39 -26.90 10.44
N SER A 391 -37.12 -25.77 10.43
CA SER A 391 -38.04 -25.40 11.53
C SER A 391 -39.41 -26.07 11.47
N GLY A 392 -39.66 -26.97 10.48
CA GLY A 392 -40.93 -27.67 10.33
C GLY A 392 -42.09 -26.78 9.89
N THR A 393 -41.85 -25.58 9.44
CA THR A 393 -42.85 -24.66 8.85
C THR A 393 -43.00 -24.98 7.35
N PRO A 394 -44.24 -25.33 6.84
CA PRO A 394 -44.43 -25.62 5.42
C PRO A 394 -44.04 -24.42 4.57
N SER A 395 -43.30 -24.65 3.48
CA SER A 395 -43.02 -23.64 2.48
C SER A 395 -44.32 -23.02 2.00
N ALA A 396 -44.48 -21.70 2.15
CA ALA A 396 -45.52 -20.98 1.43
C ALA A 396 -45.15 -21.05 -0.06
N GLY A 397 -45.88 -21.89 -0.80
CA GLY A 397 -45.61 -22.17 -2.20
C GLY A 397 -45.54 -20.89 -3.01
N VAL A 398 -44.37 -20.61 -3.53
CA VAL A 398 -44.20 -19.67 -4.65
C VAL A 398 -44.66 -20.45 -5.87
N THR A 399 -45.90 -20.22 -6.32
CA THR A 399 -46.37 -20.67 -7.62
C THR A 399 -45.53 -19.95 -8.69
N PRO A 400 -44.86 -20.66 -9.59
CA PRO A 400 -44.26 -20.04 -10.75
C PRO A 400 -45.35 -19.40 -11.59
N THR A 401 -45.33 -18.10 -11.77
CA THR A 401 -46.10 -17.39 -12.80
C THR A 401 -45.55 -17.76 -14.17
N PRO A 402 -46.43 -18.06 -15.15
CA PRO A 402 -46.09 -18.57 -16.47
C PRO A 402 -45.29 -17.61 -17.34
#